data_a78fdfcf0626aa935cd8e5316501124f
#
_entry.id   a78fdfcf0626aa935cd8e5316501124f
#
_cell.length_a   1.000
_cell.length_b   1.000
_cell.length_c   1.000
_cell.angle_alpha   90.00
_cell.angle_beta   90.00
_cell.angle_gamma   90.00
#
_symmetry.space_group_name_H-M   'P 1'
#
loop_
_entity.id
_entity.type
_entity.pdbx_description
1 polymer ?
#
loop_
_entity_poly.entity_id
_entity_poly.type
_entity_poly.pdbx_seq_one_letter_code
_entity_poly.pdbx_strand_id
1 'polypeptide(L)'
;MMSAAFLFAGCSNESDKADAYGTFEVTEVIVSAETGGRILRYDACEGSDIQEGEEIALIDTTLFYLQKEELEASMRSVMTRITPINAQNEILRQQIENIDVNIARIGNMLKSDAATQKQYDDLTGQVAVLWKQMTANNTQKASVTAELAVLEAKRATLLEQIGRSRVKSPLKGVLLEKYAEAGEMTAAGRPLAKMADLSVIRLRVYVSGAQLGKVKNGASCTVRIDDGEKGYRQFKGTVSRISAKAEFTPKIIQTKEERVTLVYAVTIDVPNDGSMKPGMPGEAIF
;
A
#
# COMPACT_ATOMS: atom_id res chain seq x y z
N MET A 1 -8.86 -78.54 -41.92
CA MET A 1 -8.14 -77.79 -40.84
C MET A 1 -8.05 -76.32 -41.28
N MET A 2 -8.93 -75.50 -40.75
CA MET A 2 -9.02 -74.07 -41.06
C MET A 2 -8.40 -73.23 -39.88
N SER A 3 -7.26 -72.63 -40.15
CA SER A 3 -6.57 -71.79 -39.14
C SER A 3 -7.12 -70.38 -39.20
N ALA A 4 -7.79 -69.92 -38.11
CA ALA A 4 -8.29 -68.54 -37.97
C ALA A 4 -7.17 -67.69 -37.38
N ALA A 5 -6.66 -66.71 -38.14
CA ALA A 5 -5.75 -65.71 -37.69
C ALA A 5 -6.54 -64.56 -37.02
N PHE A 6 -6.39 -64.40 -35.68
CA PHE A 6 -6.90 -63.25 -34.93
C PHE A 6 -5.93 -62.09 -35.11
N LEU A 7 -6.34 -61.05 -35.83
CA LEU A 7 -5.67 -59.75 -35.88
C LEU A 7 -6.07 -58.92 -34.61
N PHE A 8 -5.15 -58.82 -33.72
CA PHE A 8 -5.26 -57.82 -32.64
C PHE A 8 -4.95 -56.43 -33.21
N ALA A 9 -5.97 -55.66 -33.49
CA ALA A 9 -5.84 -54.22 -33.73
C ALA A 9 -5.63 -53.53 -32.39
N GLY A 10 -4.37 -53.27 -32.05
CA GLY A 10 -4.01 -52.34 -30.95
C GLY A 10 -4.35 -50.93 -31.37
N CYS A 11 -5.49 -50.38 -30.94
CA CYS A 11 -5.73 -48.94 -30.98
C CYS A 11 -4.82 -48.27 -29.95
N SER A 12 -3.68 -47.73 -30.41
CA SER A 12 -2.95 -46.76 -29.60
C SER A 12 -3.77 -45.48 -29.54
N ASN A 13 -4.27 -45.16 -28.37
CA ASN A 13 -5.09 -44.00 -28.13
C ASN A 13 -4.19 -42.72 -28.23
N GLU A 14 -4.19 -42.08 -29.40
CA GLU A 14 -3.43 -40.85 -29.71
C GLU A 14 -3.96 -39.63 -28.96
N SER A 15 -5.08 -39.80 -28.23
CA SER A 15 -5.77 -38.72 -27.50
C SER A 15 -5.17 -38.34 -26.15
N ASP A 16 -4.06 -38.98 -25.72
CA ASP A 16 -3.52 -38.78 -24.37
C ASP A 16 -2.22 -37.97 -24.32
N LYS A 17 -1.77 -37.42 -25.46
CA LYS A 17 -0.57 -36.58 -25.48
C LYS A 17 -0.94 -35.12 -25.25
N ALA A 18 -0.24 -34.48 -24.27
CA ALA A 18 -0.34 -33.07 -24.05
C ALA A 18 0.28 -32.27 -25.22
N ASP A 19 -0.33 -31.14 -25.57
CA ASP A 19 0.16 -30.24 -26.62
C ASP A 19 1.38 -29.43 -26.17
N ALA A 20 1.46 -29.09 -24.87
CA ALA A 20 2.54 -28.29 -24.31
C ALA A 20 2.81 -28.64 -22.82
N TYR A 21 4.06 -28.44 -22.43
CA TYR A 21 4.55 -28.71 -21.08
C TYR A 21 5.14 -27.44 -20.48
N GLY A 22 5.04 -27.32 -19.15
CA GLY A 22 5.58 -26.17 -18.45
C GLY A 22 5.55 -26.30 -16.93
N THR A 23 5.65 -25.16 -16.26
CA THR A 23 5.66 -25.07 -14.79
C THR A 23 4.67 -24.04 -14.31
N PHE A 24 4.12 -24.27 -13.13
CA PHE A 24 3.26 -23.32 -12.47
C PHE A 24 4.08 -22.19 -11.83
N GLU A 25 3.66 -20.97 -12.08
CA GLU A 25 4.26 -19.75 -11.56
C GLU A 25 3.19 -18.90 -10.85
N VAL A 26 3.61 -18.05 -9.93
CA VAL A 26 2.75 -17.04 -9.29
C VAL A 26 3.43 -15.68 -9.33
N THR A 27 2.64 -14.62 -9.17
CA THR A 27 3.22 -13.30 -8.95
C THR A 27 3.58 -13.16 -7.48
N GLU A 28 4.86 -13.11 -7.20
CA GLU A 28 5.39 -12.91 -5.86
C GLU A 28 5.48 -11.42 -5.54
N VAL A 29 5.09 -11.04 -4.32
CA VAL A 29 5.22 -9.70 -3.77
C VAL A 29 6.14 -9.75 -2.57
N ILE A 30 7.18 -8.92 -2.58
CA ILE A 30 8.11 -8.80 -1.46
C ILE A 30 7.59 -7.69 -0.54
N VAL A 31 7.26 -8.05 0.69
CA VAL A 31 6.92 -7.12 1.76
C VAL A 31 8.19 -6.70 2.46
N SER A 32 8.50 -5.41 2.42
CA SER A 32 9.71 -4.85 3.01
C SER A 32 9.39 -3.92 4.18
N ALA A 33 10.34 -3.79 5.10
CA ALA A 33 10.26 -2.80 6.17
C ALA A 33 10.24 -1.38 5.59
N GLU A 34 9.32 -0.53 6.05
CA GLU A 34 9.29 0.89 5.68
C GLU A 34 10.08 1.76 6.65
N THR A 35 10.35 1.25 7.87
CA THR A 35 11.15 1.93 8.91
C THR A 35 12.26 1.03 9.41
N GLY A 36 13.27 1.62 10.03
CA GLY A 36 14.35 0.88 10.70
C GLY A 36 14.09 0.73 12.19
N GLY A 37 14.55 -0.39 12.75
CA GLY A 37 14.43 -0.69 14.18
C GLY A 37 14.52 -2.18 14.48
N ARG A 38 14.33 -2.55 15.76
CA ARG A 38 14.21 -3.96 16.16
C ARG A 38 12.81 -4.46 15.84
N ILE A 39 12.70 -5.66 15.29
CA ILE A 39 11.43 -6.37 15.12
C ILE A 39 10.99 -6.87 16.50
N LEU A 40 9.95 -6.27 17.07
CA LEU A 40 9.42 -6.66 18.38
C LEU A 40 8.59 -7.93 18.29
N ARG A 41 7.82 -8.07 17.21
CA ARG A 41 6.90 -9.17 16.98
C ARG A 41 6.84 -9.49 15.48
N TYR A 42 6.76 -10.77 15.19
CA TYR A 42 6.55 -11.30 13.85
C TYR A 42 5.60 -12.49 13.94
N ASP A 43 4.32 -12.24 13.69
CA ASP A 43 3.25 -13.20 13.99
C ASP A 43 2.96 -14.16 12.83
N ALA A 44 3.32 -13.78 11.60
CA ALA A 44 3.05 -14.59 10.42
C ALA A 44 4.03 -15.76 10.29
N CYS A 45 3.52 -16.91 9.88
CA CYS A 45 4.29 -18.13 9.61
C CYS A 45 4.28 -18.45 8.11
N GLU A 46 5.33 -19.13 7.63
CA GLU A 46 5.37 -19.65 6.28
C GLU A 46 4.22 -20.64 6.05
N GLY A 47 3.55 -20.50 4.91
CA GLY A 47 2.38 -21.29 4.54
C GLY A 47 1.06 -20.80 5.14
N SER A 48 1.03 -19.77 5.98
CA SER A 48 -0.20 -19.20 6.52
C SER A 48 -0.92 -18.29 5.52
N ASP A 49 -2.26 -18.36 5.54
CA ASP A 49 -3.11 -17.42 4.82
C ASP A 49 -3.18 -16.09 5.58
N ILE A 50 -2.91 -14.98 4.90
CA ILE A 50 -2.89 -13.63 5.45
C ILE A 50 -3.87 -12.76 4.66
N GLN A 51 -4.69 -11.96 5.37
CA GLN A 51 -5.60 -11.03 4.73
C GLN A 51 -4.88 -9.73 4.34
N GLU A 52 -5.41 -9.03 3.34
CA GLU A 52 -4.93 -7.68 2.99
C GLU A 52 -5.09 -6.74 4.20
N GLY A 53 -4.03 -5.97 4.50
CA GLY A 53 -3.97 -5.06 5.63
C GLY A 53 -3.69 -5.72 6.99
N GLU A 54 -3.61 -7.06 7.07
CA GLU A 54 -3.24 -7.78 8.29
C GLU A 54 -1.79 -7.50 8.68
N GLU A 55 -1.53 -7.32 9.99
CA GLU A 55 -0.21 -7.03 10.53
C GLU A 55 0.67 -8.29 10.53
N ILE A 56 1.78 -8.24 9.80
CA ILE A 56 2.75 -9.34 9.68
C ILE A 56 3.82 -9.21 10.77
N ALA A 57 4.32 -7.99 10.98
CA ALA A 57 5.39 -7.71 11.92
C ALA A 57 5.24 -6.31 12.53
N LEU A 58 5.76 -6.13 13.72
CA LEU A 58 5.85 -4.85 14.43
C LEU A 58 7.31 -4.48 14.66
N ILE A 59 7.73 -3.34 14.13
CA ILE A 59 9.05 -2.75 14.36
C ILE A 59 8.95 -1.80 15.56
N ASP A 60 10.00 -1.70 16.35
CA ASP A 60 10.06 -0.86 17.56
C ASP A 60 9.77 0.60 17.25
N THR A 61 8.73 1.12 17.89
CA THR A 61 8.24 2.49 17.75
C THR A 61 8.55 3.37 18.95
N THR A 62 9.27 2.86 19.95
CA THR A 62 9.51 3.55 21.22
C THR A 62 10.11 4.93 21.01
N LEU A 63 11.11 5.06 20.14
CA LEU A 63 11.74 6.35 19.84
C LEU A 63 10.74 7.35 19.24
N PHE A 64 9.90 6.91 18.29
CA PHE A 64 8.89 7.78 17.67
C PHE A 64 7.82 8.22 18.65
N TYR A 65 7.42 7.34 19.59
CA TYR A 65 6.49 7.71 20.66
C TYR A 65 7.08 8.76 21.59
N LEU A 66 8.34 8.62 22.01
CA LEU A 66 9.02 9.61 22.84
C LEU A 66 9.15 10.96 22.14
N GLN A 67 9.53 10.96 20.87
CA GLN A 67 9.58 12.18 20.05
C GLN A 67 8.21 12.84 19.89
N LYS A 68 7.15 12.05 19.75
CA LYS A 68 5.78 12.57 19.71
C LYS A 68 5.39 13.22 21.03
N GLU A 69 5.71 12.63 22.18
CA GLU A 69 5.43 13.20 23.50
C GLU A 69 6.18 14.53 23.72
N GLU A 70 7.46 14.60 23.35
CA GLU A 70 8.26 15.83 23.39
C GLU A 70 7.63 16.92 22.51
N LEU A 71 7.23 16.58 21.30
CA LEU A 71 6.57 17.50 20.38
C LEU A 71 5.23 18.00 20.94
N GLU A 72 4.41 17.13 21.52
CA GLU A 72 3.14 17.50 22.16
C GLU A 72 3.34 18.41 23.37
N ALA A 73 4.40 18.19 24.16
CA ALA A 73 4.77 19.11 25.24
C ALA A 73 5.17 20.49 24.69
N SER A 74 5.93 20.53 23.59
CA SER A 74 6.28 21.77 22.89
C SER A 74 5.03 22.50 22.38
N MET A 75 4.09 21.79 21.75
CA MET A 75 2.82 22.35 21.30
C MET A 75 2.03 22.96 22.44
N ARG A 76 1.91 22.26 23.58
CA ARG A 76 1.25 22.82 24.78
C ARG A 76 1.92 24.10 25.25
N SER A 77 3.24 24.15 25.28
CA SER A 77 4.00 25.37 25.64
C SER A 77 3.69 26.55 24.72
N VAL A 78 3.66 26.31 23.40
CA VAL A 78 3.32 27.34 22.40
C VAL A 78 1.88 27.82 22.56
N MET A 79 0.93 26.91 22.82
CA MET A 79 -0.48 27.26 23.04
C MET A 79 -0.68 28.18 24.23
N THR A 80 0.13 28.08 25.30
CA THR A 80 0.00 28.97 26.48
C THR A 80 0.23 30.43 26.13
N ARG A 81 0.95 30.74 25.04
CA ARG A 81 1.19 32.12 24.57
C ARG A 81 -0.06 32.80 23.99
N ILE A 82 -1.08 32.06 23.64
CA ILE A 82 -2.34 32.60 23.09
C ILE A 82 -3.21 33.21 24.22
N THR A 83 -3.19 32.60 25.39
CA THR A 83 -4.04 33.03 26.52
C THR A 83 -3.82 34.50 26.94
N PRO A 84 -2.59 34.97 27.16
CA PRO A 84 -2.35 36.38 27.52
C PRO A 84 -2.73 37.35 26.40
N ILE A 85 -2.55 36.93 25.11
CA ILE A 85 -2.97 37.78 23.98
C ILE A 85 -4.49 37.96 23.95
N ASN A 86 -5.23 36.86 24.18
CA ASN A 86 -6.69 36.94 24.28
C ASN A 86 -7.15 37.79 25.45
N ALA A 87 -6.52 37.65 26.63
CA ALA A 87 -6.82 38.46 27.79
C ALA A 87 -6.55 39.96 27.54
N GLN A 88 -5.44 40.28 26.86
CA GLN A 88 -5.13 41.66 26.49
C GLN A 88 -6.17 42.24 25.51
N ASN A 89 -6.60 41.46 24.54
CA ASN A 89 -7.65 41.87 23.61
C ASN A 89 -8.98 42.11 24.31
N GLU A 90 -9.30 41.33 25.35
CA GLU A 90 -10.52 41.52 26.13
C GLU A 90 -10.48 42.85 26.93
N ILE A 91 -9.31 43.18 27.50
CA ILE A 91 -9.11 44.48 28.17
C ILE A 91 -9.31 45.64 27.18
N LEU A 92 -8.70 45.53 25.99
CA LEU A 92 -8.86 46.58 24.96
C LEU A 92 -10.31 46.70 24.49
N ARG A 93 -11.04 45.60 24.37
CA ARG A 93 -12.45 45.60 24.00
C ARG A 93 -13.29 46.32 25.03
N GLN A 94 -13.07 46.06 26.33
CA GLN A 94 -13.76 46.74 27.43
C GLN A 94 -13.46 48.24 27.46
N GLN A 95 -12.22 48.64 27.15
CA GLN A 95 -11.85 50.05 27.06
C GLN A 95 -12.58 50.75 25.89
N ILE A 96 -12.67 50.09 24.74
CA ILE A 96 -13.41 50.63 23.58
C ILE A 96 -14.88 50.81 23.95
N GLU A 97 -15.52 49.80 24.52
CA GLU A 97 -16.93 49.86 24.94
C GLU A 97 -17.22 51.03 25.87
N ASN A 98 -16.33 51.25 26.87
CA ASN A 98 -16.44 52.38 27.79
C ASN A 98 -16.31 53.73 27.09
N ILE A 99 -15.42 53.87 26.11
CA ILE A 99 -15.25 55.10 25.35
C ILE A 99 -16.43 55.30 24.38
N ASP A 100 -16.94 54.23 23.75
CA ASP A 100 -18.09 54.29 22.83
C ASP A 100 -19.35 54.85 23.55
N VAL A 101 -19.57 54.46 24.82
CA VAL A 101 -20.66 55.06 25.63
C VAL A 101 -20.44 56.60 25.80
N ASN A 102 -19.19 57.05 25.99
CA ASN A 102 -18.86 58.46 26.10
C ASN A 102 -19.01 59.20 24.77
N ILE A 103 -18.59 58.56 23.66
CA ILE A 103 -18.77 59.08 22.28
C ILE A 103 -20.27 59.32 21.99
N ALA A 104 -21.11 58.36 22.36
CA ALA A 104 -22.57 58.48 22.18
C ALA A 104 -23.13 59.64 22.99
N ARG A 105 -22.65 59.85 24.26
CA ARG A 105 -23.05 60.96 25.11
C ARG A 105 -22.59 62.31 24.54
N ILE A 106 -21.31 62.46 24.20
CA ILE A 106 -20.76 63.68 23.61
C ILE A 106 -21.41 64.00 22.26
N GLY A 107 -21.68 62.97 21.42
CA GLY A 107 -22.38 63.15 20.16
C GLY A 107 -23.80 63.73 20.32
N ASN A 108 -24.51 63.36 21.38
CA ASN A 108 -25.81 63.97 21.73
C ASN A 108 -25.67 65.41 22.27
N MET A 109 -24.66 65.67 23.10
CA MET A 109 -24.38 67.02 23.59
C MET A 109 -23.90 67.98 22.48
N LEU A 110 -23.17 67.49 21.50
CA LEU A 110 -22.74 68.29 20.33
C LEU A 110 -23.94 68.79 19.49
N LYS A 111 -24.99 67.99 19.36
CA LYS A 111 -26.23 68.37 18.67
C LYS A 111 -26.98 69.52 19.37
N SER A 112 -26.75 69.75 20.65
CA SER A 112 -27.34 70.82 21.47
C SER A 112 -26.36 71.92 21.80
N ASP A 113 -25.21 72.01 21.10
CA ASP A 113 -24.12 72.97 21.35
C ASP A 113 -23.52 72.91 22.75
N ALA A 114 -23.72 71.77 23.48
CA ALA A 114 -23.24 71.62 24.84
C ALA A 114 -21.87 70.91 24.95
N ALA A 115 -21.27 70.50 23.82
CA ALA A 115 -19.93 69.93 23.69
C ALA A 115 -19.22 70.48 22.44
N THR A 116 -17.89 70.28 22.36
CA THR A 116 -17.07 70.72 21.24
C THR A 116 -16.74 69.58 20.28
N GLN A 117 -16.62 69.85 18.98
CA GLN A 117 -16.18 68.89 17.99
C GLN A 117 -14.84 68.26 18.37
N LYS A 118 -13.91 69.02 18.94
CA LYS A 118 -12.62 68.53 19.41
C LYS A 118 -12.78 67.39 20.42
N GLN A 119 -13.70 67.52 21.38
CA GLN A 119 -13.95 66.45 22.37
C GLN A 119 -14.43 65.15 21.72
N TYR A 120 -15.30 65.24 20.70
CA TYR A 120 -15.76 64.10 19.96
C TYR A 120 -14.61 63.45 19.15
N ASP A 121 -13.79 64.27 18.45
CA ASP A 121 -12.67 63.80 17.65
C ASP A 121 -11.57 63.17 18.48
N ASP A 122 -11.28 63.71 19.70
CA ASP A 122 -10.31 63.15 20.62
C ASP A 122 -10.71 61.74 21.09
N LEU A 123 -11.99 61.51 21.41
CA LEU A 123 -12.50 60.20 21.84
C LEU A 123 -12.49 59.20 20.67
N THR A 124 -12.91 59.59 19.48
CA THR A 124 -12.85 58.71 18.30
C THR A 124 -11.42 58.35 17.90
N GLY A 125 -10.49 59.31 18.08
CA GLY A 125 -9.05 59.07 17.90
C GLY A 125 -8.51 58.03 18.88
N GLN A 126 -8.93 58.10 20.17
CA GLN A 126 -8.56 57.10 21.18
C GLN A 126 -9.05 55.72 20.81
N VAL A 127 -10.30 55.55 20.39
CA VAL A 127 -10.84 54.26 19.92
C VAL A 127 -10.04 53.73 18.73
N ALA A 128 -9.68 54.59 17.78
CA ALA A 128 -8.88 54.20 16.64
C ALA A 128 -7.50 53.64 17.04
N VAL A 129 -6.85 54.20 18.07
CA VAL A 129 -5.57 53.70 18.63
C VAL A 129 -5.77 52.31 19.24
N LEU A 130 -6.81 52.12 20.06
CA LEU A 130 -7.12 50.80 20.69
C LEU A 130 -7.38 49.74 19.67
N TRP A 131 -8.09 50.02 18.57
CA TRP A 131 -8.27 49.10 17.46
C TRP A 131 -6.95 48.73 16.79
N LYS A 132 -6.01 49.67 16.64
CA LYS A 132 -4.68 49.38 16.11
C LYS A 132 -3.89 48.44 17.03
N GLN A 133 -4.01 48.63 18.35
CA GLN A 133 -3.38 47.72 19.33
C GLN A 133 -3.99 46.31 19.26
N MET A 134 -5.32 46.19 19.17
CA MET A 134 -5.98 44.87 18.94
C MET A 134 -5.51 44.20 17.66
N THR A 135 -5.35 44.98 16.59
CA THR A 135 -4.84 44.45 15.30
C THR A 135 -3.42 43.90 15.49
N ALA A 136 -2.55 44.62 16.19
CA ALA A 136 -1.18 44.14 16.47
C ALA A 136 -1.18 42.84 17.29
N ASN A 137 -2.02 42.76 18.35
CA ASN A 137 -2.18 41.53 19.11
C ASN A 137 -2.72 40.35 18.27
N ASN A 138 -3.68 40.61 17.39
CA ASN A 138 -4.20 39.61 16.49
C ASN A 138 -3.14 39.10 15.48
N THR A 139 -2.26 39.97 15.02
CA THR A 139 -1.10 39.59 14.19
C THR A 139 -0.14 38.70 14.99
N GLN A 140 0.14 39.03 16.26
CA GLN A 140 0.95 38.19 17.12
C GLN A 140 0.29 36.80 17.36
N LYS A 141 -1.03 36.79 17.62
CA LYS A 141 -1.80 35.55 17.74
C LYS A 141 -1.71 34.71 16.48
N ALA A 142 -1.84 35.32 15.30
CA ALA A 142 -1.71 34.62 14.00
C ALA A 142 -0.32 34.00 13.84
N SER A 143 0.76 34.69 14.27
CA SER A 143 2.11 34.12 14.25
C SER A 143 2.24 32.89 15.15
N VAL A 144 1.69 32.91 16.37
CA VAL A 144 1.67 31.75 17.28
C VAL A 144 0.86 30.59 16.67
N THR A 145 -0.28 30.90 16.05
CA THR A 145 -1.10 29.89 15.38
C THR A 145 -0.37 29.25 14.20
N ALA A 146 0.38 30.04 13.42
CA ALA A 146 1.22 29.51 12.34
C ALA A 146 2.35 28.60 12.87
N GLU A 147 2.97 28.95 14.01
CA GLU A 147 3.96 28.09 14.68
C GLU A 147 3.33 26.75 15.10
N LEU A 148 2.12 26.78 15.68
CA LEU A 148 1.38 25.56 16.04
C LEU A 148 1.10 24.69 14.81
N ALA A 149 0.70 25.27 13.69
CA ALA A 149 0.45 24.51 12.45
C ALA A 149 1.70 23.76 11.95
N VAL A 150 2.90 24.36 12.09
CA VAL A 150 4.17 23.69 11.78
C VAL A 150 4.41 22.50 12.72
N LEU A 151 4.13 22.63 14.01
CA LEU A 151 4.29 21.54 14.97
C LEU A 151 3.26 20.44 14.73
N GLU A 152 2.02 20.77 14.35
CA GLU A 152 1.00 19.80 13.95
C GLU A 152 1.43 18.98 12.71
N ALA A 153 2.03 19.63 11.71
CA ALA A 153 2.57 18.94 10.55
C ALA A 153 3.71 17.97 10.94
N LYS A 154 4.58 18.36 11.86
CA LYS A 154 5.62 17.45 12.40
C LYS A 154 5.01 16.27 13.16
N ARG A 155 3.94 16.50 13.95
CA ARG A 155 3.21 15.43 14.64
C ARG A 155 2.61 14.44 13.66
N ALA A 156 2.02 14.93 12.56
CA ALA A 156 1.48 14.06 11.51
C ALA A 156 2.56 13.17 10.89
N THR A 157 3.75 13.72 10.62
CA THR A 157 4.90 12.94 10.12
C THR A 157 5.31 11.82 11.09
N LEU A 158 5.37 12.10 12.40
CA LEU A 158 5.71 11.09 13.41
C LEU A 158 4.63 9.99 13.51
N LEU A 159 3.36 10.36 13.43
CA LEU A 159 2.25 9.38 13.42
C LEU A 159 2.31 8.47 12.20
N GLU A 160 2.68 9.01 11.05
CA GLU A 160 2.90 8.22 9.83
C GLU A 160 4.06 7.23 9.99
N GLN A 161 5.19 7.66 10.57
CA GLN A 161 6.32 6.77 10.87
C GLN A 161 5.94 5.64 11.85
N ILE A 162 5.14 5.95 12.87
CA ILE A 162 4.59 4.95 13.79
C ILE A 162 3.67 3.98 13.04
N GLY A 163 2.83 4.49 12.14
CA GLY A 163 1.97 3.66 11.28
C GLY A 163 2.75 2.70 10.41
N ARG A 164 3.80 3.19 9.74
CA ARG A 164 4.69 2.42 8.86
C ARG A 164 5.56 1.40 9.60
N SER A 165 5.72 1.54 10.90
CA SER A 165 6.42 0.54 11.72
C SER A 165 5.58 -0.72 11.94
N ARG A 166 4.28 -0.68 11.64
CA ARG A 166 3.39 -1.85 11.56
C ARG A 166 3.40 -2.37 10.14
N VAL A 167 4.18 -3.41 9.91
CA VAL A 167 4.30 -4.02 8.59
C VAL A 167 3.04 -4.82 8.30
N LYS A 168 2.32 -4.43 7.22
CA LYS A 168 1.05 -5.04 6.85
C LYS A 168 1.14 -5.74 5.50
N SER A 169 0.30 -6.75 5.31
CA SER A 169 0.17 -7.41 4.02
C SER A 169 -0.43 -6.47 2.98
N PRO A 170 0.17 -6.32 1.79
CA PRO A 170 -0.37 -5.52 0.70
C PRO A 170 -1.45 -6.25 -0.11
N LEU A 171 -1.65 -7.56 0.12
CA LEU A 171 -2.61 -8.40 -0.59
C LEU A 171 -3.13 -9.52 0.32
N LYS A 172 -4.28 -10.08 -0.05
CA LYS A 172 -4.74 -11.35 0.47
C LYS A 172 -3.96 -12.47 -0.21
N GLY A 173 -3.29 -13.35 0.57
CA GLY A 173 -2.49 -14.42 0.00
C GLY A 173 -1.80 -15.27 1.05
N VAL A 174 -0.84 -16.07 0.59
CA VAL A 174 -0.04 -16.97 1.42
C VAL A 174 1.34 -16.39 1.61
N LEU A 175 1.88 -16.45 2.83
CA LEU A 175 3.28 -16.14 3.10
C LEU A 175 4.13 -17.31 2.62
N LEU A 176 4.94 -17.07 1.58
CA LEU A 176 5.77 -18.10 0.97
C LEU A 176 7.10 -18.27 1.68
N GLU A 177 7.76 -17.18 2.00
CA GLU A 177 9.08 -17.15 2.63
C GLU A 177 9.16 -16.02 3.67
N LYS A 178 9.84 -16.28 4.76
CA LYS A 178 10.13 -15.35 5.84
C LYS A 178 11.62 -14.99 5.83
N TYR A 179 11.93 -13.69 5.78
CA TYR A 179 13.32 -13.22 5.66
C TYR A 179 13.90 -12.62 6.93
N ALA A 180 13.09 -12.51 8.00
CA ALA A 180 13.52 -11.95 9.27
C ALA A 180 12.73 -12.56 10.44
N GLU A 181 13.30 -12.51 11.63
CA GLU A 181 12.71 -13.03 12.86
C GLU A 181 12.48 -11.93 13.91
N ALA A 182 11.57 -12.19 14.85
CA ALA A 182 11.42 -11.34 16.03
C ALA A 182 12.73 -11.24 16.81
N GLY A 183 13.10 -10.02 17.23
CA GLY A 183 14.36 -9.74 17.92
C GLY A 183 15.46 -9.23 16.99
N GLU A 184 15.38 -9.45 15.68
CA GLU A 184 16.37 -8.95 14.73
C GLU A 184 16.24 -7.45 14.48
N MET A 185 17.35 -6.84 14.00
CA MET A 185 17.36 -5.46 13.51
C MET A 185 17.04 -5.42 12.02
N THR A 186 16.15 -4.50 11.66
CA THR A 186 15.83 -4.23 10.26
C THR A 186 16.10 -2.77 9.89
N ALA A 187 16.15 -2.49 8.59
CA ALA A 187 16.29 -1.15 8.02
C ALA A 187 15.21 -0.92 6.95
N ALA A 188 14.87 0.33 6.68
CA ALA A 188 13.94 0.67 5.60
C ALA A 188 14.41 0.06 4.26
N GLY A 189 13.49 -0.59 3.52
CA GLY A 189 13.74 -1.30 2.28
C GLY A 189 14.21 -2.74 2.43
N ARG A 190 14.53 -3.22 3.65
CA ARG A 190 14.92 -4.64 3.85
C ARG A 190 13.71 -5.55 3.69
N PRO A 191 13.79 -6.60 2.84
CA PRO A 191 12.74 -7.61 2.72
C PRO A 191 12.46 -8.29 4.06
N LEU A 192 11.18 -8.48 4.39
CA LEU A 192 10.73 -9.19 5.58
C LEU A 192 9.96 -10.45 5.24
N ALA A 193 9.18 -10.42 4.16
CA ALA A 193 8.36 -11.54 3.72
C ALA A 193 8.24 -11.58 2.20
N LYS A 194 8.01 -12.77 1.66
CA LYS A 194 7.55 -13.00 0.30
C LYS A 194 6.15 -13.59 0.35
N MET A 195 5.22 -13.00 -0.39
CA MET A 195 3.82 -13.41 -0.42
C MET A 195 3.33 -13.59 -1.85
N ALA A 196 2.30 -14.41 -2.03
CA ALA A 196 1.59 -14.52 -3.29
C ALA A 196 0.10 -14.85 -3.07
N ASP A 197 -0.74 -14.37 -3.99
CA ASP A 197 -2.11 -14.86 -4.10
C ASP A 197 -2.07 -16.19 -4.87
N LEU A 198 -2.43 -17.27 -4.18
CA LEU A 198 -2.47 -18.61 -4.73
C LEU A 198 -3.86 -19.02 -5.25
N SER A 199 -4.86 -18.14 -5.22
CA SER A 199 -6.23 -18.42 -5.69
C SER A 199 -6.29 -18.68 -7.21
N VAL A 200 -5.41 -18.02 -7.96
CA VAL A 200 -5.19 -18.25 -9.38
C VAL A 200 -3.70 -18.44 -9.61
N ILE A 201 -3.36 -19.61 -10.13
CA ILE A 201 -1.98 -19.95 -10.46
C ILE A 201 -1.79 -19.93 -11.98
N ARG A 202 -0.61 -19.56 -12.44
CA ARG A 202 -0.30 -19.46 -13.87
C ARG A 202 0.55 -20.62 -14.31
N LEU A 203 0.05 -21.40 -15.28
CA LEU A 203 0.86 -22.38 -15.95
C LEU A 203 1.56 -21.72 -17.14
N ARG A 204 2.88 -21.67 -17.10
CA ARG A 204 3.71 -21.21 -18.22
C ARG A 204 4.19 -22.42 -19.02
N VAL A 205 3.62 -22.58 -20.21
CA VAL A 205 3.96 -23.67 -21.15
C VAL A 205 4.65 -23.14 -22.40
N TYR A 206 5.30 -24.02 -23.12
CA TYR A 206 6.04 -23.68 -24.31
C TYR A 206 5.46 -24.43 -25.53
N VAL A 207 5.09 -23.68 -26.57
CA VAL A 207 4.52 -24.20 -27.81
C VAL A 207 5.46 -23.91 -28.97
N SER A 208 5.50 -24.82 -29.96
CA SER A 208 6.23 -24.61 -31.20
C SER A 208 5.52 -23.60 -32.10
N GLY A 209 6.24 -23.01 -33.07
CA GLY A 209 5.64 -22.10 -34.05
C GLY A 209 4.51 -22.75 -34.86
N ALA A 210 4.56 -24.07 -35.09
CA ALA A 210 3.51 -24.82 -35.79
C ALA A 210 2.21 -24.94 -34.95
N GLN A 211 2.33 -25.03 -33.64
CA GLN A 211 1.20 -25.14 -32.72
C GLN A 211 0.57 -23.77 -32.41
N LEU A 212 1.33 -22.67 -32.57
CA LEU A 212 0.90 -21.31 -32.21
C LEU A 212 -0.43 -20.90 -32.89
N GLY A 213 -0.67 -21.40 -34.11
CA GLY A 213 -1.92 -21.12 -34.83
C GLY A 213 -3.19 -21.69 -34.18
N LYS A 214 -3.06 -22.67 -33.30
CA LYS A 214 -4.17 -23.27 -32.54
C LYS A 214 -4.46 -22.54 -31.23
N VAL A 215 -3.50 -21.77 -30.70
CA VAL A 215 -3.60 -21.11 -29.42
C VAL A 215 -4.04 -19.65 -29.60
N LYS A 216 -5.10 -19.24 -28.91
CA LYS A 216 -5.63 -17.86 -28.94
C LYS A 216 -5.75 -17.29 -27.53
N ASN A 217 -5.46 -16.01 -27.38
CA ASN A 217 -5.72 -15.30 -26.13
C ASN A 217 -7.22 -15.38 -25.79
N GLY A 218 -7.52 -15.66 -24.52
CA GLY A 218 -8.88 -15.85 -24.03
C GLY A 218 -9.50 -17.23 -24.31
N ALA A 219 -8.79 -18.10 -25.03
CA ALA A 219 -9.27 -19.47 -25.29
C ALA A 219 -9.21 -20.31 -23.99
N SER A 220 -10.22 -21.17 -23.84
CA SER A 220 -10.23 -22.17 -22.77
C SER A 220 -9.39 -23.37 -23.19
N CYS A 221 -8.63 -23.93 -22.26
CA CYS A 221 -7.83 -25.14 -22.46
C CYS A 221 -7.94 -26.05 -21.23
N THR A 222 -7.55 -27.30 -21.40
CA THR A 222 -7.46 -28.26 -20.29
C THR A 222 -6.02 -28.29 -19.77
N VAL A 223 -5.87 -28.07 -18.48
CA VAL A 223 -4.59 -28.18 -17.77
C VAL A 223 -4.58 -29.48 -16.99
N ARG A 224 -3.48 -30.20 -17.03
CA ARG A 224 -3.29 -31.45 -16.29
C ARG A 224 -2.09 -31.37 -15.38
N ILE A 225 -2.23 -31.95 -14.18
CA ILE A 225 -1.14 -32.21 -13.25
C ILE A 225 -1.06 -33.70 -12.98
N ASP A 226 0.14 -34.19 -12.72
CA ASP A 226 0.36 -35.59 -12.31
C ASP A 226 -0.21 -35.80 -10.89
N ASP A 227 -1.05 -36.82 -10.72
CA ASP A 227 -1.65 -37.24 -9.44
C ASP A 227 -1.09 -38.60 -8.98
N GLY A 228 0.11 -38.93 -9.40
CA GLY A 228 0.81 -40.17 -9.05
C GLY A 228 0.13 -41.39 -9.64
N GLU A 229 -0.11 -42.42 -8.81
CA GLU A 229 -0.73 -43.68 -9.25
C GLU A 229 -2.16 -43.54 -9.83
N LYS A 230 -2.83 -42.38 -9.54
CA LYS A 230 -4.19 -42.10 -10.03
C LYS A 230 -4.23 -41.49 -11.44
N GLY A 231 -3.05 -41.23 -12.04
CA GLY A 231 -2.94 -40.62 -13.35
C GLY A 231 -2.95 -39.09 -13.30
N TYR A 232 -3.81 -38.41 -14.07
CA TYR A 232 -3.84 -36.97 -14.21
C TYR A 232 -5.11 -36.36 -13.57
N ARG A 233 -4.93 -35.29 -12.79
CA ARG A 233 -6.04 -34.38 -12.43
C ARG A 233 -6.16 -33.29 -13.48
N GLN A 234 -7.39 -32.98 -13.87
CA GLN A 234 -7.68 -31.99 -14.92
C GLN A 234 -8.31 -30.73 -14.33
N PHE A 235 -7.88 -29.59 -14.83
CA PHE A 235 -8.37 -28.27 -14.48
C PHE A 235 -8.72 -27.49 -15.74
N LYS A 236 -9.68 -26.60 -15.64
CA LYS A 236 -9.99 -25.67 -16.72
C LYS A 236 -9.09 -24.45 -16.61
N GLY A 237 -8.29 -24.21 -17.65
CA GLY A 237 -7.45 -23.02 -17.78
C GLY A 237 -7.97 -22.06 -18.84
N THR A 238 -7.52 -20.81 -18.76
CA THR A 238 -7.77 -19.79 -19.78
C THR A 238 -6.43 -19.19 -20.23
N VAL A 239 -6.17 -19.16 -21.51
CA VAL A 239 -4.97 -18.55 -22.08
C VAL A 239 -5.01 -17.05 -21.82
N SER A 240 -4.16 -16.55 -20.93
CA SER A 240 -4.11 -15.12 -20.54
C SER A 240 -3.07 -14.35 -21.36
N ARG A 241 -2.01 -15.01 -21.82
CA ARG A 241 -0.94 -14.35 -22.58
C ARG A 241 -0.22 -15.31 -23.50
N ILE A 242 0.11 -14.83 -24.70
CA ILE A 242 1.04 -15.48 -25.64
C ILE A 242 2.23 -14.54 -25.83
N SER A 243 3.47 -15.05 -25.65
CA SER A 243 4.68 -14.25 -25.87
C SER A 243 4.77 -13.76 -27.31
N ALA A 244 5.05 -12.47 -27.50
CA ALA A 244 5.26 -11.90 -28.84
C ALA A 244 6.64 -12.24 -29.43
N LYS A 245 7.55 -12.77 -28.61
CA LYS A 245 8.91 -13.15 -29.01
C LYS A 245 9.12 -14.62 -28.75
N ALA A 246 9.79 -15.30 -29.69
CA ALA A 246 10.27 -16.65 -29.47
C ALA A 246 11.38 -16.64 -28.41
N GLU A 247 11.38 -17.66 -27.58
CA GLU A 247 12.37 -17.95 -26.56
C GLU A 247 13.08 -19.26 -26.87
N PHE A 248 14.26 -19.46 -26.34
CA PHE A 248 14.91 -20.78 -26.41
C PHE A 248 14.28 -21.68 -25.34
N THR A 249 14.11 -22.97 -25.68
CA THR A 249 13.64 -23.94 -24.69
C THR A 249 14.58 -23.93 -23.46
N PRO A 250 14.05 -23.92 -22.24
CA PRO A 250 14.88 -23.85 -21.00
C PRO A 250 15.57 -25.18 -20.67
N LYS A 251 15.93 -26.00 -21.66
CA LYS A 251 16.69 -27.24 -21.47
C LYS A 251 18.19 -26.95 -21.47
N ILE A 252 18.90 -27.43 -20.44
CA ILE A 252 20.35 -27.52 -20.41
C ILE A 252 20.77 -28.51 -21.49
N ILE A 253 21.47 -28.04 -22.55
CA ILE A 253 21.94 -28.81 -23.66
C ILE A 253 23.05 -29.75 -23.15
N GLN A 254 22.81 -31.06 -23.23
CA GLN A 254 23.81 -32.07 -22.85
C GLN A 254 24.53 -32.72 -24.07
N THR A 255 24.06 -32.49 -25.29
CA THR A 255 24.70 -33.07 -26.49
C THR A 255 24.72 -32.10 -27.68
N LYS A 256 25.72 -32.27 -28.56
CA LYS A 256 25.95 -31.45 -29.77
C LYS A 256 24.85 -31.52 -30.85
N GLU A 257 23.91 -32.43 -30.73
CA GLU A 257 22.92 -32.74 -31.78
C GLU A 257 21.49 -32.22 -31.48
N GLU A 258 21.21 -31.75 -30.28
CA GLU A 258 19.91 -31.13 -29.99
C GLU A 258 19.88 -29.67 -30.49
N ARG A 259 19.27 -29.49 -31.66
CA ARG A 259 18.97 -28.17 -32.23
C ARG A 259 18.12 -27.38 -31.26
N VAL A 260 18.57 -26.20 -30.91
CA VAL A 260 17.80 -25.22 -30.14
C VAL A 260 16.53 -24.88 -30.88
N THR A 261 15.42 -25.37 -30.42
CA THR A 261 14.12 -25.11 -31.04
C THR A 261 13.53 -23.83 -30.45
N LEU A 262 13.20 -22.87 -31.31
CA LEU A 262 12.50 -21.67 -30.91
C LEU A 262 11.05 -22.02 -30.53
N VAL A 263 10.64 -21.60 -29.35
CA VAL A 263 9.30 -21.84 -28.82
C VAL A 263 8.69 -20.51 -28.35
N TYR A 264 7.38 -20.49 -28.20
CA TYR A 264 6.65 -19.36 -27.69
C TYR A 264 6.10 -19.71 -26.31
N ALA A 265 6.34 -18.85 -25.33
CA ALA A 265 5.76 -19.00 -24.00
C ALA A 265 4.27 -18.61 -24.04
N VAL A 266 3.43 -19.51 -23.52
CA VAL A 266 1.99 -19.30 -23.33
C VAL A 266 1.70 -19.35 -21.84
N THR A 267 1.04 -18.34 -21.31
CA THR A 267 0.60 -18.27 -19.93
C THR A 267 -0.88 -18.59 -19.85
N ILE A 268 -1.23 -19.51 -18.98
CA ILE A 268 -2.59 -20.01 -18.77
C ILE A 268 -2.96 -19.75 -17.31
N ASP A 269 -4.01 -18.98 -17.06
CA ASP A 269 -4.54 -18.76 -15.74
C ASP A 269 -5.45 -19.93 -15.35
N VAL A 270 -5.16 -20.53 -14.18
CA VAL A 270 -5.86 -21.70 -13.67
C VAL A 270 -6.36 -21.40 -12.25
N PRO A 271 -7.68 -21.47 -11.99
CA PRO A 271 -8.20 -21.41 -10.62
C PRO A 271 -7.64 -22.57 -9.80
N ASN A 272 -7.08 -22.24 -8.64
CA ASN A 272 -6.39 -23.20 -7.78
C ASN A 272 -7.29 -23.61 -6.61
N ASP A 273 -7.42 -24.90 -6.40
CA ASP A 273 -8.11 -25.51 -5.25
C ASP A 273 -7.17 -25.81 -4.07
N GLY A 274 -5.92 -25.30 -4.13
CA GLY A 274 -4.86 -25.56 -3.13
C GLY A 274 -3.95 -26.74 -3.48
N SER A 275 -4.25 -27.52 -4.52
CA SER A 275 -3.44 -28.66 -4.94
C SER A 275 -2.24 -28.26 -5.80
N MET A 276 -2.32 -27.15 -6.50
CA MET A 276 -1.24 -26.65 -7.36
C MET A 276 -0.34 -25.70 -6.57
N LYS A 277 0.98 -25.89 -6.70
CA LYS A 277 2.00 -25.06 -6.06
C LYS A 277 2.96 -24.48 -7.09
N PRO A 278 3.54 -23.30 -6.83
CA PRO A 278 4.60 -22.75 -7.67
C PRO A 278 5.75 -23.76 -7.87
N GLY A 279 6.27 -23.85 -9.08
CA GLY A 279 7.33 -24.78 -9.45
C GLY A 279 6.87 -26.20 -9.83
N MET A 280 5.61 -26.57 -9.59
CA MET A 280 5.08 -27.86 -10.03
C MET A 280 5.06 -27.94 -11.56
N PRO A 281 5.36 -29.12 -12.16
CA PRO A 281 5.15 -29.34 -13.59
C PRO A 281 3.66 -29.42 -13.92
N GLY A 282 3.32 -29.00 -15.12
CA GLY A 282 1.96 -29.10 -15.64
C GLY A 282 1.94 -29.23 -17.18
N GLU A 283 0.84 -29.71 -17.66
CA GLU A 283 0.59 -29.96 -19.10
C GLU A 283 -0.63 -29.17 -19.56
N ALA A 284 -0.62 -28.74 -20.81
CA ALA A 284 -1.77 -28.09 -21.43
C ALA A 284 -2.20 -28.82 -22.70
N ILE A 285 -3.52 -28.89 -22.92
CA ILE A 285 -4.19 -29.38 -24.10
C ILE A 285 -5.07 -28.24 -24.62
N PHE A 286 -4.82 -27.80 -25.86
CA PHE A 286 -5.49 -26.65 -26.47
C PHE A 286 -6.65 -27.07 -27.39
#